data_e9010941779e96039a1b1b6db2f1efd0
#
_entry.id   e9010941779e96039a1b1b6db2f1efd0
#
_cell.length_a   1.000
_cell.length_b   1.000
_cell.length_c   1.000
_cell.angle_alpha   90.00
_cell.angle_beta   90.00
_cell.angle_gamma   90.00
#
_symmetry.space_group_name_H-M   'P 1'
#
loop_
_entity.id
_entity.type
_entity.pdbx_description
1 polymer ?
#
loop_
_entity_poly.entity_id
_entity_poly.type
_entity_poly.pdbx_seq_one_letter_code
_entity_poly.pdbx_strand_id
1 'polypeptide(L)'
;AVKWGRRGARINSISPGIIVTPLALDEFNGVRGEFYKKMFAQCPAHRPGTADEVANVAELLMSNRGAFITGADFLVDGGATAAYFYGQK
;
A
#
# COMPACT_ATOMS: atom_id res chain seq x y z
N ALA A 1 -4.92 -9.98 16.57
CA ALA A 1 -6.34 -9.85 16.18
C ALA A 1 -7.27 -10.68 17.04
N VAL A 2 -6.87 -11.90 17.40
CA VAL A 2 -7.74 -12.80 18.17
C VAL A 2 -8.07 -12.24 19.56
N LYS A 3 -7.05 -11.74 20.27
CA LYS A 3 -7.25 -11.16 21.60
C LYS A 3 -8.13 -9.91 21.57
N TRP A 4 -7.93 -9.07 20.57
CA TRP A 4 -8.75 -7.86 20.40
C TRP A 4 -10.18 -8.22 20.01
N GLY A 5 -10.34 -9.26 19.18
CA GLY A 5 -11.66 -9.74 18.76
C GLY A 5 -12.51 -10.20 19.94
N ARG A 6 -11.89 -10.80 20.95
CA ARG A 6 -12.60 -11.23 22.18
C ARG A 6 -13.17 -10.05 22.96
N ARG A 7 -12.65 -8.84 22.73
CA ARG A 7 -13.14 -7.61 23.34
C ARG A 7 -14.04 -6.80 22.41
N GLY A 8 -14.43 -7.37 21.28
CA GLY A 8 -15.27 -6.71 20.29
C GLY A 8 -14.55 -5.70 19.41
N ALA A 9 -13.21 -5.72 19.39
CA ALA A 9 -12.42 -4.81 18.57
C ALA A 9 -11.83 -5.53 17.38
N ARG A 10 -11.67 -4.81 16.27
CA ARG A 10 -11.01 -5.29 15.06
C ARG A 10 -9.63 -4.65 14.96
N ILE A 11 -8.68 -5.40 14.41
CA ILE A 11 -7.34 -4.89 14.16
C ILE A 11 -6.85 -5.40 12.80
N ASN A 12 -6.40 -4.47 11.97
CA ASN A 12 -5.86 -4.75 10.65
C ASN A 12 -4.62 -3.88 10.46
N SER A 13 -3.85 -4.18 9.43
CA SER A 13 -2.71 -3.36 9.03
C SER A 13 -2.79 -3.00 7.55
N ILE A 14 -2.09 -1.94 7.17
CA ILE A 14 -1.93 -1.52 5.78
C ILE A 14 -0.45 -1.45 5.51
N SER A 15 -0.02 -2.09 4.40
CA SER A 15 1.36 -2.04 3.94
C SER A 15 1.39 -1.25 2.63
N PRO A 16 1.68 0.06 2.67
CA PRO A 16 1.73 0.87 1.45
C PRO A 16 3.03 0.64 0.70
N GLY A 17 2.98 0.75 -0.62
CA GLY A 17 4.16 0.81 -1.45
C GLY A 17 4.75 2.21 -1.51
N ILE A 18 5.22 2.61 -2.69
CA ILE A 18 5.78 3.96 -2.88
C ILE A 18 4.65 4.94 -3.07
N ILE A 19 4.55 5.89 -2.14
CA ILE A 19 3.46 6.87 -2.09
C ILE A 19 4.02 8.26 -2.32
N VAL A 20 3.33 9.08 -3.08
CA VAL A 20 3.73 10.47 -3.34
C VAL A 20 3.60 11.28 -2.05
N THR A 21 4.75 11.71 -1.53
CA THR A 21 4.85 12.62 -0.39
C THR A 21 5.84 13.71 -0.77
N PRO A 22 5.93 14.82 -0.04
CA PRO A 22 6.95 15.84 -0.32
C PRO A 22 8.37 15.27 -0.35
N LEU A 23 8.70 14.39 0.59
CA LEU A 23 10.01 13.75 0.63
C LEU A 23 10.22 12.84 -0.60
N ALA A 24 9.23 12.06 -0.97
CA ALA A 24 9.32 11.17 -2.12
C ALA A 24 9.48 11.95 -3.43
N LEU A 25 8.80 13.09 -3.57
CA LEU A 25 8.96 13.95 -4.75
C LEU A 25 10.40 14.44 -4.89
N ASP A 26 11.03 14.83 -3.79
CA ASP A 26 12.43 15.23 -3.80
C ASP A 26 13.33 14.07 -4.26
N GLU A 27 13.07 12.86 -3.80
CA GLU A 27 13.81 11.67 -4.21
C GLU A 27 13.59 11.33 -5.69
N PHE A 28 12.36 11.48 -6.20
CA PHE A 28 12.05 11.20 -7.61
C PHE A 28 12.78 12.14 -8.56
N ASN A 29 12.99 13.39 -8.13
CA ASN A 29 13.67 14.40 -8.91
C ASN A 29 15.17 14.47 -8.63
N GLY A 30 15.67 13.66 -7.69
CA GLY A 30 17.06 13.65 -7.29
C GLY A 30 17.87 12.54 -7.93
N VAL A 31 18.94 12.16 -7.25
CA VAL A 31 19.92 11.17 -7.73
C VAL A 31 19.27 9.80 -7.96
N ARG A 32 18.22 9.46 -7.19
CA ARG A 32 17.52 8.18 -7.30
C ARG A 32 16.39 8.18 -8.31
N GLY A 33 16.19 9.25 -9.05
CA GLY A 33 15.06 9.36 -9.99
C GLY A 33 15.01 8.23 -11.01
N GLU A 34 16.17 7.83 -11.57
CA GLU A 34 16.23 6.73 -12.53
C GLU A 34 15.85 5.38 -11.91
N PHE A 35 16.26 5.15 -10.67
CA PHE A 35 15.90 3.94 -9.94
C PHE A 35 14.38 3.82 -9.78
N TYR A 36 13.73 4.91 -9.38
CA TYR A 36 12.27 4.94 -9.24
C TYR A 36 11.55 4.76 -10.57
N LYS A 37 12.06 5.36 -11.65
CA LYS A 37 11.49 5.17 -12.98
C LYS A 37 11.49 3.70 -13.40
N LYS A 38 12.56 2.99 -13.12
CA LYS A 38 12.65 1.55 -13.42
C LYS A 38 11.64 0.77 -12.58
N MET A 39 11.50 1.10 -11.30
CA MET A 39 10.54 0.44 -10.43
C MET A 39 9.11 0.63 -10.95
N PHE A 40 8.76 1.84 -11.34
CA PHE A 40 7.41 2.13 -11.85
C PHE A 40 7.16 1.45 -13.19
N ALA A 41 8.18 1.33 -14.04
CA ALA A 41 8.04 0.62 -15.30
C ALA A 41 7.69 -0.86 -15.09
N GLN A 42 8.19 -1.47 -14.02
CA GLN A 42 7.93 -2.87 -13.69
C GLN A 42 6.68 -3.06 -12.85
N CYS A 43 6.21 -2.02 -12.19
CA CYS A 43 5.01 -2.06 -11.36
C CYS A 43 3.76 -2.07 -12.25
N PRO A 44 2.82 -2.99 -12.04
CA PRO A 44 1.60 -3.04 -12.88
C PRO A 44 0.83 -1.73 -12.97
N ALA A 45 0.80 -0.93 -11.89
CA ALA A 45 0.13 0.37 -11.92
C ALA A 45 0.92 1.44 -12.68
N HIS A 46 2.20 1.24 -12.91
CA HIS A 46 3.12 2.14 -13.62
C HIS A 46 3.23 3.54 -13.02
N ARG A 47 2.97 3.67 -11.73
CA ARG A 47 3.02 4.95 -11.03
C ARG A 47 3.15 4.73 -9.52
N PRO A 48 3.59 5.74 -8.76
CA PRO A 48 3.44 5.68 -7.29
C PRO A 48 1.97 5.84 -6.92
N GLY A 49 1.63 5.45 -5.71
CA GLY A 49 0.29 5.66 -5.16
C GLY A 49 0.15 7.05 -4.56
N THR A 50 -1.08 7.39 -4.20
CA THR A 50 -1.38 8.64 -3.50
C THR A 50 -1.77 8.38 -2.06
N ALA A 51 -1.63 9.40 -1.21
CA ALA A 51 -2.07 9.31 0.18
C ALA A 51 -3.57 9.00 0.27
N ASP A 52 -4.38 9.56 -0.63
CA ASP A 52 -5.81 9.30 -0.67
C ASP A 52 -6.12 7.83 -0.96
N GLU A 53 -5.33 7.20 -1.81
CA GLU A 53 -5.54 5.78 -2.13
C GLU A 53 -5.30 4.89 -0.91
N VAL A 54 -4.33 5.23 -0.07
CA VAL A 54 -4.11 4.54 1.20
C VAL A 54 -5.22 4.87 2.20
N ALA A 55 -5.61 6.14 2.27
CA ALA A 55 -6.67 6.59 3.18
C ALA A 55 -8.02 5.92 2.86
N ASN A 56 -8.30 5.67 1.58
CA ASN A 56 -9.54 5.00 1.18
C ASN A 56 -9.63 3.59 1.76
N VAL A 57 -8.50 2.86 1.81
CA VAL A 57 -8.46 1.55 2.45
C VAL A 57 -8.67 1.68 3.96
N ALA A 58 -8.01 2.65 4.59
CA ALA A 58 -8.17 2.89 6.03
C ALA A 58 -9.62 3.23 6.38
N GLU A 59 -10.27 4.05 5.57
CA GLU A 59 -11.68 4.41 5.77
C GLU A 59 -12.58 3.18 5.74
N LEU A 60 -12.39 2.30 4.75
CA LEU A 60 -13.15 1.05 4.67
C LEU A 60 -12.96 0.20 5.92
N LEU A 61 -11.71 0.04 6.37
CA LEU A 61 -11.39 -0.81 7.51
C LEU A 61 -11.94 -0.28 8.83
N MET A 62 -12.05 1.05 8.95
CA MET A 62 -12.57 1.69 10.17
C MET A 62 -14.09 1.87 10.16
N SER A 63 -14.74 1.63 9.02
CA SER A 63 -16.18 1.82 8.89
C SER A 63 -16.94 0.51 9.17
N ASN A 64 -18.26 0.63 9.30
CA ASN A 64 -19.13 -0.54 9.43
C ASN A 64 -19.08 -1.43 8.20
N ARG A 65 -18.69 -0.90 7.05
CA ARG A 65 -18.55 -1.67 5.81
C ARG A 65 -17.43 -2.69 5.90
N GLY A 66 -16.44 -2.44 6.77
CA GLY A 66 -15.36 -3.39 7.05
C GLY A 66 -15.61 -4.27 8.27
N ALA A 67 -16.86 -4.42 8.70
CA ALA A 67 -17.20 -5.08 9.96
C ALA A 67 -16.74 -6.54 10.03
N PHE A 68 -16.63 -7.22 8.90
CA PHE A 68 -16.21 -8.62 8.84
C PHE A 68 -14.71 -8.79 8.57
N ILE A 69 -13.95 -7.68 8.56
CA ILE A 69 -12.52 -7.66 8.25
C ILE A 69 -11.74 -7.45 9.53
N THR A 70 -10.95 -8.45 9.93
CA THR A 70 -10.02 -8.33 11.07
C THR A 70 -8.89 -9.33 10.91
N GLY A 71 -7.72 -9.00 11.43
CA GLY A 71 -6.55 -9.86 11.36
C GLY A 71 -5.89 -9.91 10.00
N ALA A 72 -6.17 -8.95 9.11
CA ALA A 72 -5.66 -8.93 7.75
C ALA A 72 -4.64 -7.81 7.56
N ASP A 73 -3.73 -8.01 6.61
CA ASP A 73 -2.87 -6.96 6.08
C ASP A 73 -3.30 -6.62 4.66
N PHE A 74 -3.39 -5.34 4.35
CA PHE A 74 -3.80 -4.85 3.04
C PHE A 74 -2.60 -4.22 2.35
N LEU A 75 -2.11 -4.91 1.33
CA LEU A 75 -0.98 -4.45 0.53
C LEU A 75 -1.51 -3.47 -0.53
N VAL A 76 -1.07 -2.22 -0.45
CA VAL A 76 -1.51 -1.14 -1.34
C VAL A 76 -0.28 -0.60 -2.06
N ASP A 77 0.16 -1.30 -3.10
CA ASP A 77 1.44 -1.04 -3.76
C ASP A 77 1.38 -1.03 -5.29
N GLY A 78 0.18 -1.00 -5.86
CA GLY A 78 0.03 -1.01 -7.32
C GLY A 78 0.50 -2.30 -7.99
N GLY A 79 0.71 -3.36 -7.23
CA GLY A 79 1.17 -4.64 -7.75
C GLY A 79 2.69 -4.81 -7.76
N ALA A 80 3.44 -3.87 -7.18
CA ALA A 80 4.90 -3.89 -7.20
C ALA A 80 5.47 -5.18 -6.58
N THR A 81 4.94 -5.61 -5.45
CA THR A 81 5.40 -6.83 -4.77
C THR A 81 5.10 -8.07 -5.61
N ALA A 82 3.90 -8.15 -6.18
CA ALA A 82 3.55 -9.27 -7.06
C ALA A 82 4.46 -9.33 -8.28
N ALA A 83 4.78 -8.19 -8.88
CA ALA A 83 5.69 -8.11 -10.01
C ALA A 83 7.11 -8.57 -9.63
N TYR A 84 7.56 -8.21 -8.43
CA TYR A 84 8.88 -8.61 -7.95
C TYR A 84 9.00 -10.15 -7.86
N PHE A 85 7.97 -10.80 -7.31
CA PHE A 85 8.03 -12.26 -7.10
C PHE A 85 7.63 -13.06 -8.34
N TYR A 86 6.77 -12.54 -9.21
CA TYR A 86 6.18 -13.33 -10.30
C TYR A 86 6.37 -12.73 -11.68
N GLY A 87 6.82 -11.50 -11.79
CA GLY A 87 6.84 -10.77 -13.07
C GLY A 87 7.90 -11.23 -14.06
N GLN A 88 8.83 -12.08 -13.65
CA GLN A 88 9.91 -12.56 -14.50
C GLN A 88 9.70 -13.99 -15.01
N LYS A 89 8.50 -14.48 -14.84
CA LYS A 89 8.17 -15.84 -15.30
C LYS A 89 7.74 -15.88 -16.75
#